data_3969887ca388584f6a3c1fda168df6f6
#
_entry.id   3969887ca388584f6a3c1fda168df6f6
#
_cell.length_a   1.000
_cell.length_b   1.000
_cell.length_c   1.000
_cell.angle_alpha   90.00
_cell.angle_beta   90.00
_cell.angle_gamma   90.00
#
_symmetry.space_group_name_H-M   'P 1'
#
loop_
_entity.id
_entity.type
_entity.pdbx_description
1 polymer ?
#
loop_
_entity_poly.entity_id
_entity_poly.type
_entity_poly.pdbx_seq_one_letter_code
_entity_poly.pdbx_strand_id
1 'polypeptide(L)'
;HAVLLERRTIFRNYTGLYILGIERNLINPDLLAFIQSNISTSNDLFLQIEPLEKVHSTKYIAQSTAPFRRFIEPVTAILSLKTSEESLLTSFAEKGRYNIRLAQKRWVTTKWIKWWDLYGEKTYLEAFYDILEETTKRDGFSHNSLAYYRHFIETLEENNAGWLLVAERDGILHAAGIFAYWWKTAIYYYGASSSDREIRRDMATYLLQWSAIQEGMKRGCETYDFLGISEDGTGKLAGVTEFKLRFNPEKKYWPQESIIIFQPMLLKLLQMISTVRKMLQWR
;
A
#
# COMPACT_ATOMS: atom_id res chain seq x y z
N HIS A 1 -0.63 -24.27 0.89
CA HIS A 1 -0.85 -22.85 1.23
C HIS A 1 0.26 -22.41 2.18
N ALA A 2 0.82 -21.21 1.95
CA ALA A 2 1.80 -20.59 2.83
C ALA A 2 1.12 -19.41 3.56
N VAL A 3 1.42 -19.26 4.85
CA VAL A 3 0.98 -18.14 5.67
C VAL A 3 2.20 -17.31 6.01
N LEU A 4 2.19 -16.03 5.63
CA LEU A 4 3.25 -15.10 6.00
C LEU A 4 3.03 -14.61 7.42
N LEU A 5 3.97 -14.93 8.30
CA LEU A 5 3.99 -14.44 9.66
C LEU A 5 5.20 -13.53 9.84
N GLU A 6 4.95 -12.30 10.24
CA GLU A 6 5.98 -11.28 10.48
C GLU A 6 6.13 -10.99 11.97
N ARG A 7 7.37 -10.94 12.47
CA ARG A 7 7.67 -10.50 13.83
C ARG A 7 8.26 -9.09 13.79
N ARG A 8 7.66 -8.16 14.50
CA ARG A 8 8.12 -6.76 14.58
C ARG A 8 8.40 -6.34 16.02
N THR A 9 9.50 -5.63 16.22
CA THR A 9 9.82 -5.01 17.49
C THR A 9 8.83 -3.90 17.81
N ILE A 10 8.24 -3.95 19.00
CA ILE A 10 7.31 -2.95 19.52
C ILE A 10 8.03 -2.02 20.50
N PHE A 11 8.79 -2.59 21.44
CA PHE A 11 9.52 -1.82 22.43
C PHE A 11 10.71 -2.64 22.95
N ARG A 12 11.94 -2.12 22.80
CA ARG A 12 13.18 -2.84 23.18
C ARG A 12 13.21 -4.25 22.61
N ASN A 13 13.14 -5.28 23.47
CA ASN A 13 13.17 -6.69 23.11
C ASN A 13 11.75 -7.29 22.92
N TYR A 14 10.69 -6.50 23.15
CA TYR A 14 9.33 -6.99 23.01
C TYR A 14 8.83 -6.84 21.60
N THR A 15 8.15 -7.86 21.11
CA THR A 15 7.71 -7.99 19.73
C THR A 15 6.21 -8.24 19.64
N GLY A 16 5.64 -7.95 18.46
CA GLY A 16 4.32 -8.40 18.06
C GLY A 16 4.45 -9.31 16.84
N LEU A 17 3.61 -10.33 16.79
CA LEU A 17 3.46 -11.20 15.62
C LEU A 17 2.30 -10.70 14.76
N TYR A 18 2.48 -10.74 13.44
CA TYR A 18 1.48 -10.26 12.49
C TYR A 18 1.27 -11.27 11.38
N ILE A 19 0.01 -11.54 11.06
CA ILE A 19 -0.40 -12.24 9.85
C ILE A 19 -1.21 -11.25 9.01
N LEU A 20 -0.70 -10.89 7.85
CA LEU A 20 -1.28 -9.88 6.97
C LEU A 20 -1.83 -10.54 5.71
N GLY A 21 -3.07 -10.18 5.34
CA GLY A 21 -3.64 -10.61 4.07
C GLY A 21 -3.99 -12.11 4.00
N ILE A 22 -4.33 -12.73 5.11
CA ILE A 22 -4.66 -14.15 5.16
C ILE A 22 -6.10 -14.42 4.69
N GLU A 23 -6.28 -15.51 3.92
CA GLU A 23 -7.59 -16.03 3.61
C GLU A 23 -8.24 -16.68 4.83
N ARG A 24 -9.57 -16.54 4.92
CA ARG A 24 -10.36 -16.99 6.07
C ARG A 24 -10.21 -18.46 6.42
N ASN A 25 -10.21 -19.34 5.42
CA ASN A 25 -10.13 -20.79 5.58
C ASN A 25 -8.80 -21.25 6.19
N LEU A 26 -7.76 -20.41 6.14
CA LEU A 26 -6.46 -20.70 6.72
C LEU A 26 -6.38 -20.29 8.20
N ILE A 27 -7.31 -19.48 8.70
CA ILE A 27 -7.39 -19.10 10.12
C ILE A 27 -8.22 -20.14 10.86
N ASN A 28 -7.55 -21.11 11.43
CA ASN A 28 -8.17 -22.18 12.19
C ASN A 28 -7.48 -22.40 13.54
N PRO A 29 -8.09 -23.12 14.50
CA PRO A 29 -7.52 -23.38 15.81
C PRO A 29 -6.14 -24.04 15.77
N ASP A 30 -5.90 -24.91 14.79
CA ASP A 30 -4.63 -25.66 14.68
C ASP A 30 -3.48 -24.72 14.29
N LEU A 31 -3.70 -23.79 13.35
CA LEU A 31 -2.73 -22.74 13.00
C LEU A 31 -2.41 -21.87 14.23
N LEU A 32 -3.43 -21.45 14.97
CA LEU A 32 -3.24 -20.61 16.16
C LEU A 32 -2.47 -21.35 17.26
N ALA A 33 -2.83 -22.60 17.53
CA ALA A 33 -2.13 -23.45 18.48
C ALA A 33 -0.67 -23.71 18.06
N PHE A 34 -0.43 -23.95 16.76
CA PHE A 34 0.91 -24.12 16.22
C PHE A 34 1.76 -22.86 16.41
N ILE A 35 1.23 -21.67 16.10
CA ILE A 35 1.94 -20.40 16.28
C ILE A 35 2.26 -20.20 17.76
N GLN A 36 1.30 -20.42 18.65
CA GLN A 36 1.48 -20.24 20.09
C GLN A 36 2.51 -21.21 20.68
N SER A 37 2.53 -22.45 20.24
CA SER A 37 3.39 -23.49 20.81
C SER A 37 4.78 -23.54 20.19
N ASN A 38 4.93 -23.18 18.91
CA ASN A 38 6.17 -23.43 18.16
C ASN A 38 6.87 -22.15 17.68
N ILE A 39 6.14 -21.03 17.57
CA ILE A 39 6.68 -19.79 16.99
C ILE A 39 6.75 -18.67 18.02
N SER A 40 5.74 -18.52 18.89
CA SER A 40 5.72 -17.45 19.89
C SER A 40 6.80 -17.65 20.94
N THR A 41 7.40 -16.54 21.38
CA THR A 41 8.40 -16.49 22.43
C THR A 41 7.88 -15.72 23.63
N SER A 42 8.60 -15.79 24.76
CA SER A 42 8.28 -14.99 25.96
C SER A 42 8.34 -13.48 25.73
N ASN A 43 8.92 -13.04 24.62
CA ASN A 43 8.99 -11.62 24.26
C ASN A 43 7.85 -11.17 23.34
N ASP A 44 7.06 -12.10 22.79
CA ASP A 44 5.93 -11.75 21.95
C ASP A 44 4.74 -11.33 22.82
N LEU A 45 4.21 -10.14 22.55
CA LEU A 45 3.12 -9.54 23.32
C LEU A 45 1.75 -9.98 22.84
N PHE A 46 1.62 -10.15 21.54
CA PHE A 46 0.36 -10.48 20.87
C PHE A 46 0.59 -11.06 19.49
N LEU A 47 -0.46 -11.68 18.94
CA LEU A 47 -0.62 -12.01 17.52
C LEU A 47 -1.76 -11.18 16.97
N GLN A 48 -1.48 -10.37 15.94
CA GLN A 48 -2.47 -9.60 15.18
C GLN A 48 -2.70 -10.25 13.82
N ILE A 49 -3.97 -10.45 13.48
CA ILE A 49 -4.38 -11.05 12.21
C ILE A 49 -5.22 -10.03 11.46
N GLU A 50 -4.79 -9.65 10.26
CA GLU A 50 -5.49 -8.74 9.36
C GLU A 50 -5.99 -9.53 8.12
N PRO A 51 -7.24 -10.02 8.14
CA PRO A 51 -7.77 -10.86 7.09
C PRO A 51 -8.22 -10.04 5.87
N LEU A 52 -8.21 -10.66 4.68
CA LEU A 52 -8.78 -10.10 3.43
C LEU A 52 -10.25 -10.47 3.21
N GLU A 53 -10.84 -11.31 4.08
CA GLU A 53 -12.23 -11.72 4.00
C GLU A 53 -12.86 -11.73 5.39
N LYS A 54 -14.20 -11.55 5.47
CA LYS A 54 -14.92 -11.61 6.75
C LYS A 54 -14.71 -12.97 7.41
N VAL A 55 -14.05 -12.98 8.55
CA VAL A 55 -13.94 -14.15 9.43
C VAL A 55 -15.23 -14.21 10.24
N HIS A 56 -16.06 -15.26 10.05
CA HIS A 56 -17.15 -15.50 10.99
C HIS A 56 -16.52 -15.89 12.33
N SER A 57 -16.93 -15.16 13.37
CA SER A 57 -16.47 -15.29 14.73
C SER A 57 -16.03 -16.72 15.07
N THR A 58 -14.75 -16.93 15.25
CA THR A 58 -14.28 -18.08 16.00
C THR A 58 -14.30 -17.68 17.48
N LYS A 59 -14.76 -18.56 18.31
CA LYS A 59 -14.89 -18.41 19.79
C LYS A 59 -13.60 -17.95 20.50
N TYR A 60 -12.49 -17.85 19.75
CA TYR A 60 -11.13 -17.65 20.26
C TYR A 60 -10.49 -16.32 19.89
N ILE A 61 -11.17 -15.49 19.09
CA ILE A 61 -10.57 -14.23 18.62
C ILE A 61 -11.34 -13.08 19.26
N ALA A 62 -10.71 -12.43 20.24
CA ALA A 62 -11.25 -11.21 20.81
C ALA A 62 -11.22 -10.11 19.72
N GLN A 63 -12.37 -9.56 19.38
CA GLN A 63 -12.43 -8.33 18.60
C GLN A 63 -11.84 -7.21 19.46
N SER A 64 -10.68 -6.72 19.07
CA SER A 64 -10.00 -5.61 19.73
C SER A 64 -9.43 -4.69 18.67
N THR A 65 -9.42 -3.41 18.95
CA THR A 65 -8.67 -2.45 18.14
C THR A 65 -7.18 -2.79 18.19
N ALA A 66 -6.50 -2.70 17.03
CA ALA A 66 -5.07 -2.97 16.94
C ALA A 66 -4.30 -2.21 18.04
N PRO A 67 -3.50 -2.89 18.88
CA PRO A 67 -2.91 -2.25 20.06
C PRO A 67 -1.89 -1.17 19.69
N PHE A 68 -1.28 -1.25 18.49
CA PHE A 68 -0.25 -0.30 18.07
C PHE A 68 -0.44 0.22 16.65
N ARG A 69 -0.62 -0.65 15.65
CA ARG A 69 -0.72 -0.27 14.26
C ARG A 69 -1.53 -1.29 13.47
N ARG A 70 -2.42 -0.79 12.61
CA ARG A 70 -3.03 -1.55 11.52
C ARG A 70 -2.19 -1.36 10.26
N PHE A 71 -1.95 -2.42 9.48
CA PHE A 71 -1.15 -2.40 8.26
C PHE A 71 -2.01 -2.34 7.00
N ILE A 72 -3.17 -3.01 7.03
CA ILE A 72 -4.14 -2.97 5.93
C ILE A 72 -5.18 -1.90 6.26
N GLU A 73 -5.30 -0.88 5.42
CA GLU A 73 -6.33 0.14 5.60
C GLU A 73 -7.74 -0.47 5.54
N PRO A 74 -8.68 -0.01 6.37
CA PRO A 74 -10.02 -0.61 6.47
C PRO A 74 -10.78 -0.58 5.15
N VAL A 75 -10.52 0.39 4.32
CA VAL A 75 -11.20 0.58 3.03
C VAL A 75 -10.16 0.70 1.93
N THR A 76 -10.35 -0.03 0.86
CA THR A 76 -9.57 0.09 -0.37
C THR A 76 -10.46 0.49 -1.55
N ALA A 77 -9.83 1.01 -2.61
CA ALA A 77 -10.49 1.39 -3.85
C ALA A 77 -10.13 0.39 -4.95
N ILE A 78 -11.11 -0.40 -5.42
CA ILE A 78 -10.91 -1.45 -6.42
C ILE A 78 -11.64 -1.09 -7.71
N LEU A 79 -10.92 -1.18 -8.83
CA LEU A 79 -11.45 -0.99 -10.16
C LEU A 79 -11.55 -2.35 -10.86
N SER A 80 -12.71 -2.66 -11.46
CA SER A 80 -12.87 -3.85 -12.30
C SER A 80 -12.20 -3.61 -13.66
N LEU A 81 -11.38 -4.56 -14.09
CA LEU A 81 -10.73 -4.56 -15.40
C LEU A 81 -11.42 -5.47 -16.43
N LYS A 82 -12.57 -6.07 -16.08
CA LYS A 82 -13.34 -6.99 -16.93
C LYS A 82 -14.16 -6.25 -18.01
N THR A 83 -13.48 -5.39 -18.76
CA THR A 83 -14.10 -4.58 -19.84
C THR A 83 -13.04 -4.15 -20.84
N SER A 84 -13.44 -3.48 -21.93
CA SER A 84 -12.47 -2.89 -22.87
C SER A 84 -11.83 -1.61 -22.30
N GLU A 85 -10.63 -1.27 -22.78
CA GLU A 85 -9.93 -0.03 -22.39
C GLU A 85 -10.79 1.21 -22.64
N GLU A 86 -11.49 1.27 -23.75
CA GLU A 86 -12.35 2.40 -24.12
C GLU A 86 -13.53 2.54 -23.14
N SER A 87 -14.20 1.43 -22.82
CA SER A 87 -15.30 1.41 -21.87
C SER A 87 -14.82 1.77 -20.46
N LEU A 88 -13.66 1.24 -20.07
CA LEU A 88 -13.07 1.55 -18.77
C LEU A 88 -12.71 3.03 -18.66
N LEU A 89 -12.02 3.59 -19.66
CA LEU A 89 -11.67 5.01 -19.68
C LEU A 89 -12.94 5.88 -19.63
N THR A 90 -13.99 5.50 -20.33
CA THR A 90 -15.27 6.21 -20.35
C THR A 90 -15.94 6.19 -18.98
N SER A 91 -15.79 5.11 -18.20
CA SER A 91 -16.36 4.97 -16.86
C SER A 91 -15.70 5.88 -15.79
N PHE A 92 -14.51 6.38 -16.04
CA PHE A 92 -13.83 7.28 -15.09
C PHE A 92 -14.59 8.59 -14.92
N ALA A 93 -14.44 9.25 -13.78
CA ALA A 93 -14.98 10.58 -13.57
C ALA A 93 -14.46 11.55 -14.64
N GLU A 94 -15.26 12.53 -15.04
CA GLU A 94 -14.92 13.49 -16.10
C GLU A 94 -13.54 14.13 -15.88
N LYS A 95 -13.27 14.58 -14.65
CA LYS A 95 -11.98 15.17 -14.28
C LYS A 95 -10.81 14.18 -14.42
N GLY A 96 -11.03 12.88 -14.15
CA GLY A 96 -10.03 11.83 -14.37
C GLY A 96 -9.67 11.70 -15.85
N ARG A 97 -10.69 11.54 -16.70
CA ARG A 97 -10.51 11.48 -18.17
C ARG A 97 -9.84 12.72 -18.73
N TYR A 98 -10.29 13.90 -18.30
CA TYR A 98 -9.71 15.16 -18.71
C TYR A 98 -8.21 15.22 -18.37
N ASN A 99 -7.83 14.86 -17.14
CA ASN A 99 -6.45 14.94 -16.68
C ASN A 99 -5.53 13.94 -17.40
N ILE A 100 -6.01 12.73 -17.75
CA ILE A 100 -5.25 11.79 -18.57
C ILE A 100 -4.95 12.42 -19.95
N ARG A 101 -5.98 12.95 -20.62
CA ARG A 101 -5.82 13.58 -21.93
C ARG A 101 -4.95 14.84 -21.88
N LEU A 102 -5.04 15.60 -20.78
CA LEU A 102 -4.21 16.79 -20.57
C LEU A 102 -2.73 16.42 -20.44
N ALA A 103 -2.41 15.37 -19.68
CA ALA A 103 -1.03 14.89 -19.56
C ALA A 103 -0.47 14.45 -20.94
N GLN A 104 -1.24 13.70 -21.73
CA GLN A 104 -0.87 13.32 -23.07
C GLN A 104 -0.67 14.54 -24.00
N LYS A 105 -1.57 15.52 -23.96
CA LYS A 105 -1.47 16.77 -24.72
C LYS A 105 -0.23 17.60 -24.34
N ARG A 106 0.23 17.46 -23.12
CA ARG A 106 1.43 18.13 -22.59
C ARG A 106 2.71 17.32 -22.78
N TRP A 107 2.66 16.28 -23.58
CA TRP A 107 3.81 15.43 -23.95
C TRP A 107 4.44 14.72 -22.74
N VAL A 108 3.66 14.47 -21.70
CA VAL A 108 4.08 13.55 -20.63
C VAL A 108 4.13 12.14 -21.22
N THR A 109 5.23 11.44 -21.01
CA THR A 109 5.43 10.04 -21.39
C THR A 109 5.59 9.15 -20.19
N THR A 110 5.28 7.88 -20.34
CA THR A 110 5.47 6.89 -19.27
C THR A 110 6.44 5.81 -19.72
N LYS A 111 7.29 5.35 -18.81
CA LYS A 111 8.31 4.33 -19.06
C LYS A 111 8.37 3.34 -17.91
N TRP A 112 8.28 2.04 -18.22
CA TRP A 112 8.58 0.96 -17.29
C TRP A 112 10.10 0.84 -17.11
N ILE A 113 10.56 0.90 -15.87
CA ILE A 113 11.99 0.85 -15.53
C ILE A 113 12.36 -0.59 -15.27
N LYS A 114 13.43 -1.04 -15.89
CA LYS A 114 14.02 -2.37 -15.72
C LYS A 114 15.11 -2.34 -14.66
N TRP A 115 15.39 -3.50 -14.06
CA TRP A 115 16.36 -3.62 -12.97
C TRP A 115 17.75 -3.02 -13.32
N TRP A 116 18.19 -3.13 -14.55
CA TRP A 116 19.45 -2.53 -15.00
C TRP A 116 19.42 -1.00 -15.07
N ASP A 117 18.27 -0.39 -15.19
CA ASP A 117 18.06 1.06 -15.11
C ASP A 117 18.04 1.56 -13.65
N LEU A 118 18.09 0.63 -12.66
CA LEU A 118 18.15 0.95 -11.24
C LEU A 118 19.58 1.22 -10.75
N TYR A 119 20.59 0.95 -11.61
CA TYR A 119 22.01 1.09 -11.31
C TYR A 119 22.66 2.09 -12.26
N GLY A 120 23.62 2.88 -11.78
CA GLY A 120 24.35 3.90 -12.54
C GLY A 120 24.48 5.21 -11.77
N GLU A 121 25.05 6.23 -12.41
CA GLU A 121 25.37 7.51 -11.75
C GLU A 121 24.14 8.35 -11.39
N LYS A 122 23.03 8.20 -12.11
CA LYS A 122 21.76 8.90 -11.82
C LYS A 122 20.60 8.01 -12.20
N THR A 123 20.11 7.26 -11.24
CA THR A 123 19.11 6.23 -11.47
C THR A 123 17.68 6.77 -11.32
N TYR A 124 16.75 6.16 -12.06
CA TYR A 124 15.32 6.43 -11.86
C TYR A 124 14.84 6.08 -10.44
N LEU A 125 15.51 5.16 -9.77
CA LEU A 125 15.19 4.81 -8.38
C LEU A 125 15.51 5.94 -7.42
N GLU A 126 16.68 6.60 -7.59
CA GLU A 126 17.06 7.76 -6.78
C GLU A 126 16.14 8.94 -7.06
N ALA A 127 15.84 9.21 -8.34
CA ALA A 127 14.88 10.24 -8.72
C ALA A 127 13.46 9.96 -8.16
N PHE A 128 13.02 8.71 -8.17
CA PHE A 128 11.79 8.30 -7.49
C PHE A 128 11.86 8.57 -5.99
N TYR A 129 12.98 8.23 -5.35
CA TYR A 129 13.17 8.42 -3.91
C TYR A 129 13.14 9.90 -3.53
N ASP A 130 13.77 10.78 -4.33
CA ASP A 130 13.74 12.23 -4.12
C ASP A 130 12.30 12.78 -4.13
N ILE A 131 11.51 12.45 -5.18
CA ILE A 131 10.10 12.90 -5.22
C ILE A 131 9.21 12.20 -4.19
N LEU A 132 9.61 11.01 -3.70
CA LEU A 132 8.92 10.32 -2.61
C LEU A 132 9.14 11.06 -1.28
N GLU A 133 10.35 11.53 -1.01
CA GLU A 133 10.63 12.39 0.15
C GLU A 133 9.81 13.67 0.12
N GLU A 134 9.73 14.32 -1.04
CA GLU A 134 8.87 15.50 -1.22
C GLU A 134 7.40 15.17 -0.93
N THR A 135 6.90 14.06 -1.51
CA THR A 135 5.52 13.60 -1.34
C THR A 135 5.21 13.32 0.13
N THR A 136 6.09 12.59 0.82
CA THR A 136 5.87 12.22 2.22
C THR A 136 5.93 13.42 3.15
N LYS A 137 6.81 14.38 2.90
CA LYS A 137 6.84 15.66 3.64
C LYS A 137 5.55 16.46 3.43
N ARG A 138 5.08 16.56 2.17
CA ARG A 138 3.85 17.27 1.83
C ARG A 138 2.60 16.64 2.46
N ASP A 139 2.50 15.32 2.41
CA ASP A 139 1.28 14.59 2.74
C ASP A 139 1.30 14.01 4.18
N GLY A 140 2.41 14.19 4.91
CA GLY A 140 2.54 13.80 6.32
C GLY A 140 2.67 12.30 6.54
N PHE A 141 3.24 11.56 5.58
CA PHE A 141 3.55 10.12 5.69
C PHE A 141 5.00 9.88 6.09
N SER A 142 5.32 8.64 6.40
CA SER A 142 6.68 8.11 6.49
C SER A 142 6.97 7.19 5.31
N HIS A 143 8.21 7.12 4.88
CA HIS A 143 8.69 6.20 3.85
C HIS A 143 9.75 5.26 4.39
N ASN A 144 10.05 4.20 3.64
CA ASN A 144 11.13 3.28 3.92
C ASN A 144 12.47 3.83 3.35
N SER A 145 13.57 3.13 3.59
CA SER A 145 14.87 3.49 3.02
C SER A 145 14.95 3.23 1.51
N LEU A 146 15.85 3.90 0.82
CA LEU A 146 16.14 3.64 -0.59
C LEU A 146 16.49 2.16 -0.85
N ALA A 147 17.28 1.54 0.05
CA ALA A 147 17.66 0.13 -0.04
C ALA A 147 16.43 -0.80 0.04
N TYR A 148 15.43 -0.46 0.84
CA TYR A 148 14.17 -1.20 0.89
C TYR A 148 13.45 -1.18 -0.47
N TYR A 149 13.30 0.01 -1.09
CA TYR A 149 12.61 0.12 -2.38
C TYR A 149 13.38 -0.58 -3.50
N ARG A 150 14.70 -0.51 -3.48
CA ARG A 150 15.55 -1.26 -4.42
C ARG A 150 15.26 -2.75 -4.33
N HIS A 151 15.41 -3.32 -3.15
CA HIS A 151 15.17 -4.74 -2.92
C HIS A 151 13.72 -5.14 -3.26
N PHE A 152 12.74 -4.29 -2.96
CA PHE A 152 11.34 -4.55 -3.28
C PHE A 152 11.11 -4.62 -4.79
N ILE A 153 11.65 -3.68 -5.57
CA ILE A 153 11.52 -3.67 -7.04
C ILE A 153 12.27 -4.86 -7.65
N GLU A 154 13.47 -5.16 -7.19
CA GLU A 154 14.25 -6.33 -7.63
C GLU A 154 13.45 -7.62 -7.42
N THR A 155 12.90 -7.82 -6.22
CA THR A 155 12.09 -8.99 -5.89
C THR A 155 10.85 -9.10 -6.78
N LEU A 156 10.16 -7.99 -7.05
CA LEU A 156 9.00 -7.99 -7.95
C LEU A 156 9.40 -8.35 -9.38
N GLU A 157 10.51 -7.80 -9.87
CA GLU A 157 10.96 -8.03 -11.25
C GLU A 157 11.48 -9.46 -11.46
N GLU A 158 12.25 -10.01 -10.52
CA GLU A 158 12.74 -11.39 -10.54
C GLU A 158 11.57 -12.41 -10.65
N ASN A 159 10.44 -12.07 -10.05
CA ASN A 159 9.23 -12.89 -10.12
C ASN A 159 8.29 -12.50 -11.26
N ASN A 160 8.70 -11.59 -12.16
CA ASN A 160 7.84 -11.02 -13.21
C ASN A 160 6.52 -10.46 -12.67
N ALA A 161 6.54 -9.96 -11.44
CA ALA A 161 5.38 -9.57 -10.65
C ALA A 161 5.22 -8.06 -10.45
N GLY A 162 6.12 -7.23 -10.99
CA GLY A 162 5.96 -5.77 -10.87
C GLY A 162 7.21 -4.97 -11.23
N TRP A 163 7.05 -3.66 -11.32
CA TRP A 163 8.10 -2.73 -11.73
C TRP A 163 7.84 -1.31 -11.20
N LEU A 164 8.89 -0.50 -11.31
CA LEU A 164 8.78 0.95 -11.23
C LEU A 164 8.28 1.49 -12.57
N LEU A 165 7.22 2.28 -12.54
CA LEU A 165 6.74 3.08 -13.68
C LEU A 165 7.03 4.54 -13.39
N VAL A 166 7.58 5.25 -14.36
CA VAL A 166 7.83 6.68 -14.28
C VAL A 166 7.00 7.44 -15.30
N ALA A 167 6.65 8.67 -14.97
CA ALA A 167 6.03 9.62 -15.88
C ALA A 167 6.90 10.87 -15.92
N GLU A 168 7.39 11.22 -17.11
CA GLU A 168 8.36 12.28 -17.32
C GLU A 168 7.99 13.14 -18.53
N ARG A 169 8.55 14.36 -18.54
CA ARG A 169 8.50 15.26 -19.68
C ARG A 169 9.84 16.01 -19.77
N ASP A 170 10.40 16.08 -20.98
CA ASP A 170 11.67 16.76 -21.25
C ASP A 170 12.82 16.27 -20.33
N GLY A 171 12.83 14.97 -19.98
CA GLY A 171 13.81 14.36 -19.08
C GLY A 171 13.62 14.69 -17.59
N ILE A 172 12.53 15.38 -17.22
CA ILE A 172 12.20 15.72 -15.83
C ILE A 172 11.16 14.72 -15.32
N LEU A 173 11.45 14.06 -14.18
CA LEU A 173 10.52 13.16 -13.53
C LEU A 173 9.39 13.95 -12.85
N HIS A 174 8.14 13.71 -13.26
CA HIS A 174 6.95 14.37 -12.72
C HIS A 174 6.24 13.51 -11.67
N ALA A 175 6.17 12.20 -11.94
CA ALA A 175 5.55 11.22 -11.05
C ALA A 175 6.17 9.85 -11.27
N ALA A 176 6.14 9.01 -10.25
CA ALA A 176 6.53 7.62 -10.37
C ALA A 176 5.74 6.74 -9.39
N GLY A 177 5.70 5.44 -9.66
CA GLY A 177 5.03 4.49 -8.78
C GLY A 177 5.54 3.07 -8.96
N ILE A 178 5.49 2.30 -7.89
CA ILE A 178 5.79 0.86 -7.90
C ILE A 178 4.46 0.13 -7.98
N PHE A 179 4.33 -0.69 -9.01
CA PHE A 179 3.13 -1.48 -9.31
C PHE A 179 3.45 -2.96 -9.26
N ALA A 180 2.56 -3.72 -8.62
CA ALA A 180 2.65 -5.16 -8.58
C ALA A 180 1.48 -5.79 -9.37
N TYR A 181 1.76 -6.90 -10.04
CA TYR A 181 0.80 -7.67 -10.83
C TYR A 181 0.86 -9.11 -10.35
N TRP A 182 -0.10 -9.48 -9.51
CA TRP A 182 -0.11 -10.79 -8.90
C TRP A 182 -1.42 -11.51 -9.22
N TRP A 183 -1.31 -12.68 -9.86
CA TRP A 183 -2.44 -13.47 -10.31
C TRP A 183 -3.42 -12.63 -11.14
N LYS A 184 -4.58 -12.32 -10.58
CA LYS A 184 -5.67 -11.59 -11.24
C LYS A 184 -5.78 -10.12 -10.80
N THR A 185 -4.83 -9.63 -10.02
CA THR A 185 -4.87 -8.29 -9.44
C THR A 185 -3.64 -7.48 -9.80
N ALA A 186 -3.86 -6.29 -10.35
CA ALA A 186 -2.87 -5.24 -10.42
C ALA A 186 -2.96 -4.35 -9.18
N ILE A 187 -1.83 -3.97 -8.59
CA ILE A 187 -1.79 -3.24 -7.32
C ILE A 187 -0.93 -1.98 -7.46
N TYR A 188 -1.47 -0.83 -7.09
CA TYR A 188 -0.72 0.42 -6.91
C TYR A 188 -0.09 0.46 -5.52
N TYR A 189 1.17 0.03 -5.40
CA TYR A 189 1.80 -0.21 -4.10
C TYR A 189 2.39 1.06 -3.49
N TYR A 190 3.20 1.79 -4.24
CA TYR A 190 3.79 3.06 -3.83
C TYR A 190 3.67 4.09 -4.95
N GLY A 191 3.50 5.35 -4.60
CA GLY A 191 3.46 6.44 -5.55
C GLY A 191 4.01 7.73 -4.99
N ALA A 192 4.63 8.48 -5.89
CA ALA A 192 5.19 9.78 -5.60
C ALA A 192 4.97 10.74 -6.77
N SER A 193 4.95 12.03 -6.47
CA SER A 193 4.88 13.09 -7.47
C SER A 193 5.61 14.32 -6.99
N SER A 194 6.21 15.05 -7.91
CA SER A 194 6.87 16.31 -7.61
C SER A 194 5.96 17.26 -6.80
N SER A 195 6.53 18.02 -5.90
CA SER A 195 5.85 19.06 -5.14
C SER A 195 5.82 20.39 -5.88
N ASP A 196 6.57 20.53 -6.97
CA ASP A 196 6.57 21.70 -7.83
C ASP A 196 5.19 21.90 -8.48
N ARG A 197 4.62 23.09 -8.32
CA ARG A 197 3.28 23.41 -8.80
C ARG A 197 3.16 23.42 -10.33
N GLU A 198 4.20 23.85 -11.04
CA GLU A 198 4.20 23.89 -12.51
C GLU A 198 4.27 22.47 -13.07
N ILE A 199 5.15 21.63 -12.50
CA ILE A 199 5.25 20.20 -12.87
C ILE A 199 3.92 19.48 -12.62
N ARG A 200 3.28 19.71 -11.48
CA ARG A 200 2.00 19.09 -11.12
C ARG A 200 0.84 19.47 -12.05
N ARG A 201 0.90 20.63 -12.71
CA ARG A 201 -0.11 21.03 -13.71
C ARG A 201 -0.16 20.10 -14.91
N ASP A 202 0.90 19.33 -15.17
CA ASP A 202 0.95 18.38 -16.26
C ASP A 202 0.16 17.10 -16.01
N MET A 203 -0.40 16.94 -14.81
CA MET A 203 -1.29 15.83 -14.44
C MET A 203 -0.67 14.44 -14.64
N ALA A 204 0.65 14.34 -14.58
CA ALA A 204 1.41 13.12 -14.87
C ALA A 204 0.96 11.90 -14.06
N THR A 205 0.51 12.10 -12.81
CA THR A 205 -0.02 11.03 -11.95
C THR A 205 -1.23 10.32 -12.56
N TYR A 206 -2.07 11.02 -13.33
CA TYR A 206 -3.23 10.41 -13.98
C TYR A 206 -2.83 9.52 -15.16
N LEU A 207 -1.85 9.98 -15.97
CA LEU A 207 -1.33 9.18 -17.05
C LEU A 207 -0.55 7.96 -16.52
N LEU A 208 0.23 8.14 -15.44
CA LEU A 208 0.92 7.06 -14.75
C LEU A 208 -0.04 5.93 -14.35
N GLN A 209 -1.15 6.28 -13.69
CA GLN A 209 -2.16 5.31 -13.29
C GLN A 209 -2.82 4.64 -14.49
N TRP A 210 -3.16 5.42 -15.52
CA TRP A 210 -3.76 4.86 -16.72
C TRP A 210 -2.85 3.84 -17.41
N SER A 211 -1.56 4.15 -17.55
CA SER A 211 -0.57 3.22 -18.10
C SER A 211 -0.43 1.94 -17.28
N ALA A 212 -0.48 2.05 -15.95
CA ALA A 212 -0.43 0.88 -15.07
C ALA A 212 -1.71 0.03 -15.17
N ILE A 213 -2.88 0.65 -15.31
CA ILE A 213 -4.16 -0.03 -15.54
C ILE A 213 -4.13 -0.79 -16.87
N GLN A 214 -3.67 -0.14 -17.95
CA GLN A 214 -3.53 -0.78 -19.26
C GLN A 214 -2.59 -1.99 -19.22
N GLU A 215 -1.46 -1.90 -18.50
CA GLU A 215 -0.56 -3.04 -18.33
C GLU A 215 -1.25 -4.16 -17.54
N GLY A 216 -2.04 -3.84 -16.51
CA GLY A 216 -2.84 -4.83 -15.78
C GLY A 216 -3.83 -5.56 -16.70
N MET A 217 -4.57 -4.83 -17.56
CA MET A 217 -5.47 -5.41 -18.52
C MET A 217 -4.73 -6.32 -19.52
N LYS A 218 -3.60 -5.86 -20.06
CA LYS A 218 -2.74 -6.62 -20.97
C LYS A 218 -2.22 -7.92 -20.35
N ARG A 219 -1.95 -7.91 -19.03
CA ARG A 219 -1.53 -9.10 -18.27
C ARG A 219 -2.69 -10.03 -17.89
N GLY A 220 -3.93 -9.66 -18.23
CA GLY A 220 -5.12 -10.43 -17.88
C GLY A 220 -5.53 -10.31 -16.42
N CYS A 221 -5.16 -9.24 -15.73
CA CYS A 221 -5.70 -8.90 -14.43
C CYS A 221 -7.20 -8.60 -14.55
N GLU A 222 -7.95 -9.00 -13.55
CA GLU A 222 -9.40 -8.77 -13.48
C GLU A 222 -9.75 -7.56 -12.60
N THR A 223 -8.83 -7.17 -11.73
CA THR A 223 -8.98 -6.04 -10.81
C THR A 223 -7.72 -5.19 -10.73
N TYR A 224 -7.93 -3.90 -10.43
CA TYR A 224 -6.86 -2.97 -10.08
C TYR A 224 -7.14 -2.40 -8.69
N ASP A 225 -6.25 -2.65 -7.75
CA ASP A 225 -6.35 -2.19 -6.37
C ASP A 225 -5.49 -0.94 -6.17
N PHE A 226 -6.13 0.18 -5.92
CA PHE A 226 -5.46 1.43 -5.54
C PHE A 226 -4.94 1.43 -4.11
N LEU A 227 -5.18 0.35 -3.34
CA LEU A 227 -4.96 0.24 -1.91
C LEU A 227 -5.74 1.30 -1.09
N GLY A 228 -5.35 1.45 0.16
CA GLY A 228 -6.07 2.21 1.18
C GLY A 228 -6.56 3.59 0.77
N ILE A 229 -7.79 3.89 1.17
CA ILE A 229 -8.43 5.19 1.06
C ILE A 229 -9.07 5.58 2.39
N SER A 230 -9.33 6.87 2.57
CA SER A 230 -10.18 7.35 3.66
C SER A 230 -11.65 7.04 3.35
N GLU A 231 -12.36 6.48 4.31
CA GLU A 231 -13.77 6.13 4.17
C GLU A 231 -14.65 7.38 3.97
N ASP A 232 -14.40 8.39 4.78
CA ASP A 232 -15.14 9.67 4.81
C ASP A 232 -14.48 10.80 4.02
N GLY A 233 -13.31 10.54 3.40
CA GLY A 233 -12.56 11.54 2.65
C GLY A 233 -11.80 12.54 3.52
N THR A 234 -11.63 12.26 4.81
CA THR A 234 -10.91 13.14 5.75
C THR A 234 -9.54 12.58 6.16
N GLY A 235 -8.82 13.32 6.99
CA GLY A 235 -7.53 12.91 7.55
C GLY A 235 -6.39 12.89 6.53
N LYS A 236 -5.32 12.17 6.85
CA LYS A 236 -4.08 12.14 6.05
C LYS A 236 -4.28 11.56 4.65
N LEU A 237 -5.26 10.68 4.47
CA LEU A 237 -5.55 10.06 3.18
C LEU A 237 -6.52 10.88 2.31
N ALA A 238 -7.02 12.03 2.77
CA ALA A 238 -8.04 12.80 2.06
C ALA A 238 -7.65 13.14 0.60
N GLY A 239 -6.46 13.70 0.40
CA GLY A 239 -5.98 14.10 -0.93
C GLY A 239 -5.75 12.92 -1.87
N VAL A 240 -5.14 11.84 -1.36
CA VAL A 240 -4.92 10.62 -2.15
C VAL A 240 -6.24 9.89 -2.43
N THR A 241 -7.20 9.96 -1.51
CA THR A 241 -8.55 9.42 -1.69
C THR A 241 -9.27 10.16 -2.82
N GLU A 242 -9.29 11.50 -2.79
CA GLU A 242 -9.87 12.29 -3.87
C GLU A 242 -9.27 11.93 -5.23
N PHE A 243 -7.95 11.80 -5.30
CA PHE A 243 -7.25 11.40 -6.52
C PHE A 243 -7.69 10.01 -7.02
N LYS A 244 -7.69 9.00 -6.16
CA LYS A 244 -8.07 7.61 -6.51
C LYS A 244 -9.52 7.52 -6.98
N LEU A 245 -10.44 8.25 -6.35
CA LEU A 245 -11.85 8.28 -6.71
C LEU A 245 -12.13 8.92 -8.09
N ARG A 246 -11.16 9.63 -8.70
CA ARG A 246 -11.29 10.14 -10.09
C ARG A 246 -11.27 9.03 -11.14
N PHE A 247 -10.85 7.83 -10.79
CA PHE A 247 -10.92 6.62 -11.62
C PHE A 247 -12.23 5.84 -11.41
N ASN A 248 -13.14 6.35 -10.60
CA ASN A 248 -14.45 5.75 -10.30
C ASN A 248 -14.37 4.29 -9.83
N PRO A 249 -13.45 3.93 -8.90
CA PRO A 249 -13.38 2.60 -8.33
C PRO A 249 -14.53 2.35 -7.35
N GLU A 250 -14.80 1.08 -7.08
CA GLU A 250 -15.65 0.65 -5.98
C GLU A 250 -14.88 0.68 -4.65
N LYS A 251 -15.53 1.10 -3.57
CA LYS A 251 -14.99 0.98 -2.21
C LYS A 251 -15.20 -0.45 -1.72
N LYS A 252 -14.10 -1.12 -1.35
CA LYS A 252 -14.15 -2.43 -0.71
C LYS A 252 -13.72 -2.30 0.74
N TYR A 253 -14.52 -2.87 1.64
CA TYR A 253 -14.27 -2.85 3.08
C TYR A 253 -13.62 -4.14 3.51
N TRP A 254 -12.45 -4.03 4.13
CA TRP A 254 -11.77 -5.17 4.72
C TRP A 254 -12.31 -5.46 6.12
N PRO A 255 -12.31 -6.71 6.54
CA PRO A 255 -12.72 -7.06 7.89
C PRO A 255 -11.84 -6.39 8.94
N GLN A 256 -12.41 -6.25 10.12
CA GLN A 256 -11.64 -5.82 11.27
C GLN A 256 -10.58 -6.86 11.62
N GLU A 257 -9.40 -6.38 12.05
CA GLU A 257 -8.34 -7.21 12.56
C GLU A 257 -8.76 -7.98 13.82
N SER A 258 -8.13 -9.10 14.04
CA SER A 258 -8.29 -9.93 15.24
C SER A 258 -6.98 -9.99 16.01
N ILE A 259 -7.04 -9.92 17.33
CA ILE A 259 -5.85 -9.88 18.18
C ILE A 259 -5.93 -10.94 19.26
N ILE A 260 -4.89 -11.76 19.37
CA ILE A 260 -4.67 -12.69 20.46
C ILE A 260 -3.56 -12.11 21.33
N ILE A 261 -3.88 -11.80 22.58
CA ILE A 261 -2.94 -11.18 23.52
C ILE A 261 -2.26 -12.28 24.33
N PHE A 262 -0.93 -12.37 24.25
CA PHE A 262 -0.13 -13.32 25.01
C PHE A 262 0.21 -12.80 26.39
N GLN A 263 0.47 -11.48 26.51
CA GLN A 263 0.94 -10.84 27.74
C GLN A 263 0.09 -9.60 28.11
N PRO A 264 -1.12 -9.76 28.64
CA PRO A 264 -2.07 -8.66 28.80
C PRO A 264 -1.60 -7.56 29.76
N MET A 265 -0.95 -7.90 30.87
CA MET A 265 -0.48 -6.91 31.86
C MET A 265 0.66 -6.06 31.27
N LEU A 266 1.63 -6.70 30.65
CA LEU A 266 2.77 -6.01 30.05
C LEU A 266 2.33 -5.14 28.86
N LEU A 267 1.41 -5.63 28.02
CA LEU A 267 0.84 -4.86 26.92
C LEU A 267 0.17 -3.57 27.42
N LYS A 268 -0.66 -3.65 28.47
CA LYS A 268 -1.29 -2.48 29.08
C LYS A 268 -0.26 -1.47 29.62
N LEU A 269 0.78 -1.95 30.28
CA LEU A 269 1.86 -1.09 30.79
C LEU A 269 2.56 -0.33 29.65
N LEU A 270 2.90 -1.02 28.56
CA LEU A 270 3.56 -0.41 27.41
C LEU A 270 2.66 0.59 26.69
N GLN A 271 1.35 0.32 26.59
CA GLN A 271 0.38 1.25 26.04
C GLN A 271 0.29 2.54 26.89
N MET A 272 0.28 2.42 28.23
CA MET A 272 0.32 3.57 29.14
C MET A 272 1.59 4.39 28.95
N ILE A 273 2.75 3.76 28.90
CA ILE A 273 4.04 4.45 28.64
C ILE A 273 4.01 5.18 27.29
N SER A 274 3.49 4.55 26.24
CA SER A 274 3.35 5.17 24.91
C SER A 274 2.46 6.40 24.94
N THR A 275 1.35 6.33 25.68
CA THR A 275 0.40 7.46 25.83
C THR A 275 1.05 8.62 26.58
N VAL A 276 1.74 8.34 27.68
CA VAL A 276 2.45 9.37 28.47
C VAL A 276 3.55 10.03 27.62
N ARG A 277 4.33 9.25 26.85
CA ARG A 277 5.34 9.82 25.94
C ARG A 277 4.73 10.76 24.89
N LYS A 278 3.62 10.37 24.29
CA LYS A 278 2.90 11.24 23.34
C LYS A 278 2.47 12.54 24.01
N MET A 279 1.93 12.49 25.21
CA MET A 279 1.52 13.69 25.95
C MET A 279 2.70 14.61 26.32
N LEU A 280 3.88 14.04 26.59
CA LEU A 280 5.08 14.83 26.91
C LEU A 280 5.77 15.42 25.68
N GLN A 281 5.58 14.85 24.49
CA GLN A 281 6.10 15.41 23.22
C GLN A 281 5.24 16.56 22.68
N TRP A 282 4.05 16.80 23.23
CA TRP A 282 3.14 17.90 22.88
C TRP A 282 3.31 19.12 23.80
N ARG A 283 4.30 19.13 24.68
CA ARG A 283 4.75 20.28 25.45
C ARG A 283 6.16 20.72 25.02
#